data_2a9a49aca5d3d99b105cd81da7fc5459
#
_entry.id   2a9a49aca5d3d99b105cd81da7fc5459
#
_cell.length_a   1.000
_cell.length_b   1.000
_cell.length_c   1.000
_cell.angle_alpha   90.00
_cell.angle_beta   90.00
_cell.angle_gamma   90.00
#
_symmetry.space_group_name_H-M   'P 1'
#
loop_
_entity.id
_entity.type
_entity.pdbx_description
1 polymer ?
#
loop_
_entity_poly.entity_id
_entity_poly.type
_entity_poly.pdbx_seq_one_letter_code
_entity_poly.pdbx_strand_id
1 'polypeptide(L)'
;MELVLTMGSRIKIDGTYNQNTITMLEELKINDFSFDLRPKSFNFIQEHVLLDILKAIYRPWNRYYLHFENEKEYVIEKILHDVQELVVKSGNSTDLVENIFLEFSDGLALHYYESFKTPYLFHLDERHRLEDLKAGKYLRSINFSYSYLHHLQQSGKLGEFVGGFLKQLKRMEPPLKMELMLSMDWNDDPFFSLFHYFQFNVISFPLNQKVELSYRNIDYELLKKYVKGKL
;
A
#
# COMPACT_ATOMS: atom_id res chain seq x y z
N MET A 1 -1.72 26.71 -3.17
CA MET A 1 -0.36 26.23 -3.53
C MET A 1 -0.56 24.80 -3.95
N GLU A 2 -0.56 24.53 -5.27
CA GLU A 2 -0.72 23.16 -5.75
C GLU A 2 0.45 22.33 -5.30
N LEU A 3 0.18 21.22 -4.61
CA LEU A 3 1.16 20.22 -4.27
C LEU A 3 1.57 19.50 -5.56
N VAL A 4 2.67 19.93 -6.14
CA VAL A 4 3.36 19.10 -7.11
C VAL A 4 3.94 17.93 -6.32
N LEU A 5 3.29 16.75 -6.35
CA LEU A 5 3.91 15.50 -5.93
C LEU A 5 5.30 15.46 -6.55
N THR A 6 6.31 15.06 -5.77
CA THR A 6 7.67 14.97 -6.30
C THR A 6 7.64 14.25 -7.64
N MET A 7 8.19 14.86 -8.68
CA MET A 7 8.19 14.31 -10.03
C MET A 7 8.60 12.84 -9.99
N GLY A 8 7.65 11.93 -10.27
CA GLY A 8 7.89 10.50 -10.35
C GLY A 8 7.25 9.62 -9.26
N SER A 9 6.53 10.16 -8.26
CA SER A 9 5.77 9.33 -7.33
C SER A 9 4.55 8.71 -8.00
N ARG A 10 4.29 7.40 -7.75
CA ARG A 10 3.07 6.73 -8.19
C ARG A 10 1.95 6.96 -7.17
N ILE A 11 0.71 6.84 -7.63
CA ILE A 11 -0.47 6.82 -6.76
C ILE A 11 -0.93 5.37 -6.57
N LYS A 12 -1.19 4.98 -5.32
CA LYS A 12 -1.83 3.74 -4.92
C LYS A 12 -3.21 4.06 -4.36
N ILE A 13 -4.22 3.27 -4.68
CA ILE A 13 -5.57 3.40 -4.11
C ILE A 13 -5.84 2.25 -3.16
N ASP A 14 -6.13 2.58 -1.91
CA ASP A 14 -6.36 1.62 -0.83
C ASP A 14 -7.86 1.29 -0.69
N GLY A 15 -8.13 -0.01 -0.46
CA GLY A 15 -9.47 -0.50 -0.20
C GLY A 15 -10.36 -0.53 -1.43
N THR A 16 -9.81 -0.87 -2.60
CA THR A 16 -10.61 -1.09 -3.81
C THR A 16 -11.49 -2.32 -3.66
N TYR A 17 -12.77 -2.23 -4.06
CA TYR A 17 -13.77 -3.28 -3.83
C TYR A 17 -14.67 -3.58 -5.03
N ASN A 18 -14.45 -2.94 -6.17
CA ASN A 18 -15.17 -3.23 -7.40
C ASN A 18 -14.33 -2.95 -8.66
N GLN A 19 -14.62 -3.68 -9.74
CA GLN A 19 -13.90 -3.60 -11.00
C GLN A 19 -14.08 -2.26 -11.74
N ASN A 20 -15.25 -1.63 -11.64
CA ASN A 20 -15.52 -0.37 -12.37
C ASN A 20 -14.61 0.76 -11.86
N THR A 21 -14.40 0.82 -10.53
CA THR A 21 -13.46 1.78 -9.93
C THR A 21 -12.06 1.56 -10.46
N ILE A 22 -11.59 0.32 -10.51
CA ILE A 22 -10.24 -0.01 -10.98
C ILE A 22 -10.09 0.37 -12.46
N THR A 23 -11.05 -0.01 -13.30
CA THR A 23 -11.04 0.36 -14.73
C THR A 23 -10.97 1.89 -14.94
N MET A 24 -11.76 2.65 -14.19
CA MET A 24 -11.72 4.12 -14.25
C MET A 24 -10.37 4.69 -13.78
N LEU A 25 -9.76 4.10 -12.74
CA LEU A 25 -8.45 4.52 -12.25
C LEU A 25 -7.32 4.17 -13.22
N GLU A 26 -7.41 3.04 -13.93
CA GLU A 26 -6.48 2.68 -15.02
C GLU A 26 -6.50 3.73 -16.15
N GLU A 27 -7.68 4.27 -16.49
CA GLU A 27 -7.80 5.38 -17.47
C GLU A 27 -7.03 6.63 -17.01
N LEU A 28 -6.87 6.82 -15.69
CA LEU A 28 -6.06 7.87 -15.08
C LEU A 28 -4.60 7.47 -14.87
N LYS A 29 -4.16 6.33 -15.42
CA LYS A 29 -2.80 5.77 -15.31
C LYS A 29 -2.40 5.40 -13.88
N ILE A 30 -3.37 5.06 -13.03
CA ILE A 30 -3.13 4.49 -11.72
C ILE A 30 -3.13 2.97 -11.87
N ASN A 31 -2.06 2.34 -11.38
CA ASN A 31 -1.81 0.92 -11.56
C ASN A 31 -1.47 0.20 -10.24
N ASP A 32 -1.61 0.87 -9.10
CA ASP A 32 -1.34 0.31 -7.77
C ASP A 32 -2.67 0.26 -6.98
N PHE A 33 -3.18 -0.95 -6.68
CA PHE A 33 -4.48 -1.17 -6.04
C PHE A 33 -4.36 -2.06 -4.81
N SER A 34 -4.92 -1.63 -3.66
CA SER A 34 -4.98 -2.46 -2.47
C SER A 34 -6.40 -2.97 -2.22
N PHE A 35 -6.49 -4.25 -1.89
CA PHE A 35 -7.71 -4.95 -1.51
C PHE A 35 -7.69 -5.23 -0.02
N ASP A 36 -8.71 -4.76 0.67
CA ASP A 36 -8.77 -4.87 2.12
C ASP A 36 -9.43 -6.20 2.54
N LEU A 37 -8.62 -7.10 3.06
CA LEU A 37 -9.04 -8.42 3.52
C LEU A 37 -9.20 -8.50 5.05
N ARG A 38 -9.11 -7.36 5.73
CA ARG A 38 -9.30 -7.21 7.19
C ARG A 38 -10.78 -7.16 7.53
N PRO A 39 -11.34 -8.12 8.27
CA PRO A 39 -12.79 -8.23 8.48
C PRO A 39 -13.45 -7.02 9.17
N LYS A 40 -12.67 -6.20 9.88
CA LYS A 40 -13.17 -5.00 10.57
C LYS A 40 -13.04 -3.72 9.74
N SER A 41 -12.45 -3.81 8.56
CA SER A 41 -12.27 -2.64 7.69
C SER A 41 -13.57 -2.23 7.02
N PHE A 42 -13.71 -0.93 6.77
CA PHE A 42 -14.82 -0.35 6.02
C PHE A 42 -14.92 -0.94 4.59
N ASN A 43 -13.77 -1.17 3.96
CA ASN A 43 -13.68 -1.68 2.59
C ASN A 43 -13.40 -3.18 2.51
N PHE A 44 -13.64 -3.93 3.61
CA PHE A 44 -13.43 -5.37 3.63
C PHE A 44 -14.11 -6.05 2.45
N ILE A 45 -13.36 -6.88 1.71
CA ILE A 45 -13.89 -7.78 0.70
C ILE A 45 -13.60 -9.23 1.07
N GLN A 46 -14.53 -10.11 0.74
CA GLN A 46 -14.33 -11.54 0.91
C GLN A 46 -13.46 -12.10 -0.22
N GLU A 47 -12.77 -13.21 0.05
CA GLU A 47 -11.88 -13.88 -0.90
C GLU A 47 -12.52 -14.11 -2.29
N HIS A 48 -13.74 -14.63 -2.34
CA HIS A 48 -14.41 -14.89 -3.63
C HIS A 48 -14.65 -13.61 -4.42
N VAL A 49 -14.96 -12.47 -3.76
CA VAL A 49 -15.10 -11.16 -4.40
C VAL A 49 -13.74 -10.70 -4.96
N LEU A 50 -12.66 -10.87 -4.20
CA LEU A 50 -11.30 -10.59 -4.67
C LEU A 50 -10.99 -11.38 -5.94
N LEU A 51 -11.24 -12.69 -5.93
CA LEU A 51 -10.96 -13.57 -7.08
C LEU A 51 -11.80 -13.18 -8.30
N ASP A 52 -13.08 -12.84 -8.13
CA ASP A 52 -13.95 -12.38 -9.22
C ASP A 52 -13.46 -11.04 -9.81
N ILE A 53 -13.03 -10.12 -8.96
CA ILE A 53 -12.44 -8.85 -9.42
C ILE A 53 -11.15 -9.14 -10.19
N LEU A 54 -10.20 -9.86 -9.62
CA LEU A 54 -8.92 -10.16 -10.28
C LEU A 54 -9.11 -10.91 -11.60
N LYS A 55 -10.03 -11.86 -11.67
CA LYS A 55 -10.36 -12.57 -12.91
C LYS A 55 -10.78 -11.63 -14.04
N ALA A 56 -11.48 -10.55 -13.71
CA ALA A 56 -11.97 -9.58 -14.68
C ALA A 56 -10.91 -8.54 -15.08
N ILE A 57 -10.10 -8.07 -14.11
CA ILE A 57 -9.27 -6.88 -14.28
C ILE A 57 -7.76 -7.15 -14.18
N TYR A 58 -7.32 -8.39 -13.95
CA TYR A 58 -5.89 -8.66 -13.80
C TYR A 58 -5.10 -8.19 -15.03
N ARG A 59 -4.06 -7.40 -14.76
CA ARG A 59 -3.10 -6.91 -15.77
C ARG A 59 -1.68 -7.08 -15.22
N PRO A 60 -0.71 -7.57 -15.99
CA PRO A 60 0.66 -7.81 -15.53
C PRO A 60 1.43 -6.54 -15.19
N TRP A 61 1.00 -5.38 -15.63
CA TRP A 61 1.62 -4.08 -15.33
C TRP A 61 1.04 -3.38 -14.10
N ASN A 62 -0.09 -3.89 -13.54
CA ASN A 62 -0.66 -3.40 -12.30
C ASN A 62 0.00 -4.08 -11.12
N ARG A 63 0.00 -3.40 -9.96
CA ARG A 63 0.39 -3.95 -8.67
C ARG A 63 -0.83 -4.12 -7.80
N TYR A 64 -0.96 -5.29 -7.21
CA TYR A 64 -2.10 -5.66 -6.39
C TYR A 64 -1.60 -5.97 -4.98
N TYR A 65 -2.12 -5.24 -3.99
CA TYR A 65 -1.76 -5.39 -2.59
C TYR A 65 -2.90 -6.07 -1.85
N LEU A 66 -2.61 -7.17 -1.16
CA LEU A 66 -3.55 -7.92 -0.34
C LEU A 66 -3.32 -7.52 1.11
N HIS A 67 -4.22 -6.71 1.68
CA HIS A 67 -4.04 -6.08 2.97
C HIS A 67 -4.63 -6.93 4.09
N PHE A 68 -3.79 -7.34 5.04
CA PHE A 68 -4.09 -8.17 6.21
C PHE A 68 -3.73 -7.45 7.52
N GLU A 69 -4.38 -7.85 8.61
CA GLU A 69 -4.09 -7.39 9.97
C GLU A 69 -4.52 -8.46 10.98
N ASN A 70 -3.56 -9.16 11.56
CA ASN A 70 -3.76 -10.23 12.55
C ASN A 70 -4.53 -11.47 12.06
N GLU A 71 -4.65 -11.69 10.76
CA GLU A 71 -5.21 -12.93 10.20
C GLU A 71 -4.28 -14.11 10.49
N LYS A 72 -4.90 -15.30 10.61
CA LYS A 72 -4.15 -16.54 10.78
C LYS A 72 -3.35 -16.88 9.53
N GLU A 73 -2.13 -17.40 9.71
CA GLU A 73 -1.21 -17.77 8.64
C GLU A 73 -1.89 -18.58 7.53
N TYR A 74 -2.64 -19.63 7.89
CA TYR A 74 -3.33 -20.48 6.91
C TYR A 74 -4.40 -19.75 6.09
N VAL A 75 -4.98 -18.65 6.59
CA VAL A 75 -5.94 -17.81 5.84
C VAL A 75 -5.19 -17.04 4.77
N ILE A 76 -4.08 -16.43 5.13
CA ILE A 76 -3.22 -15.67 4.22
C ILE A 76 -2.67 -16.59 3.13
N GLU A 77 -2.14 -17.77 3.52
CA GLU A 77 -1.59 -18.77 2.59
C GLU A 77 -2.65 -19.28 1.60
N LYS A 78 -3.88 -19.56 2.09
CA LYS A 78 -4.98 -19.99 1.23
C LYS A 78 -5.33 -18.92 0.20
N ILE A 79 -5.57 -17.68 0.63
CA ILE A 79 -5.92 -16.58 -0.27
C ILE A 79 -4.80 -16.34 -1.29
N LEU A 80 -3.55 -16.34 -0.83
CA LEU A 80 -2.40 -16.17 -1.71
C LEU A 80 -2.32 -17.29 -2.75
N HIS A 81 -2.50 -18.55 -2.34
CA HIS A 81 -2.53 -19.70 -3.22
C HIS A 81 -3.61 -19.56 -4.31
N ASP A 82 -4.84 -19.22 -3.92
CA ASP A 82 -5.97 -19.11 -4.84
C ASP A 82 -5.79 -17.96 -5.84
N VAL A 83 -5.21 -16.83 -5.40
CA VAL A 83 -4.84 -15.70 -6.27
C VAL A 83 -3.75 -16.13 -7.25
N GLN A 84 -2.71 -16.83 -6.80
CA GLN A 84 -1.62 -17.31 -7.66
C GLN A 84 -2.13 -18.30 -8.69
N GLU A 85 -2.98 -19.24 -8.28
CA GLU A 85 -3.60 -20.23 -9.19
C GLU A 85 -4.45 -19.55 -10.28
N LEU A 86 -5.23 -18.53 -9.89
CA LEU A 86 -6.01 -17.74 -10.84
C LEU A 86 -5.12 -17.05 -11.88
N VAL A 87 -4.03 -16.40 -11.43
CA VAL A 87 -3.09 -15.69 -12.31
C VAL A 87 -2.42 -16.65 -13.29
N VAL A 88 -1.97 -17.83 -12.82
CA VAL A 88 -1.35 -18.86 -13.67
C VAL A 88 -2.35 -19.41 -14.70
N LYS A 89 -3.59 -19.71 -14.28
CA LYS A 89 -4.65 -20.20 -15.18
C LYS A 89 -5.06 -19.20 -16.25
N SER A 90 -4.87 -17.91 -16.00
CA SER A 90 -5.14 -16.83 -16.98
C SER A 90 -4.09 -16.77 -18.12
N GLY A 91 -3.17 -17.72 -18.22
CA GLY A 91 -2.16 -17.80 -19.27
C GLY A 91 -0.97 -16.84 -19.07
N ASN A 92 -0.89 -16.24 -17.91
CA ASN A 92 0.24 -15.42 -17.51
C ASN A 92 1.35 -16.34 -16.97
N SER A 93 2.60 -16.08 -17.34
CA SER A 93 3.73 -16.92 -16.92
C SER A 93 3.94 -16.86 -15.40
N THR A 94 4.59 -17.88 -14.83
CA THR A 94 4.93 -17.95 -13.40
C THR A 94 5.76 -16.78 -12.87
N ASP A 95 6.41 -16.02 -13.74
CA ASP A 95 7.17 -14.81 -13.40
C ASP A 95 6.27 -13.63 -13.00
N LEU A 96 4.95 -13.75 -13.18
CA LEU A 96 3.97 -12.67 -12.96
C LEU A 96 3.42 -12.59 -11.54
N VAL A 97 3.85 -13.45 -10.64
CA VAL A 97 3.55 -13.33 -9.21
C VAL A 97 4.29 -12.12 -8.56
N GLU A 98 5.24 -11.53 -9.29
CA GLU A 98 6.01 -10.38 -8.81
C GLU A 98 5.18 -9.10 -8.63
N ASN A 99 3.96 -9.04 -9.19
CA ASN A 99 3.06 -7.90 -9.03
C ASN A 99 1.97 -8.10 -7.96
N ILE A 100 1.96 -9.23 -7.26
CA ILE A 100 1.14 -9.48 -6.08
C ILE A 100 1.98 -9.21 -4.84
N PHE A 101 1.50 -8.32 -3.97
CA PHE A 101 2.15 -7.93 -2.73
C PHE A 101 1.25 -8.25 -1.54
N LEU A 102 1.82 -8.76 -0.48
CA LEU A 102 1.15 -8.77 0.81
C LEU A 102 1.33 -7.40 1.47
N GLU A 103 0.30 -6.90 2.12
CA GLU A 103 0.33 -5.65 2.87
C GLU A 103 -0.04 -5.94 4.31
N PHE A 104 0.79 -5.51 5.27
CA PHE A 104 0.58 -5.78 6.69
C PHE A 104 0.58 -4.50 7.51
N SER A 105 -0.47 -4.33 8.30
CA SER A 105 -0.65 -3.20 9.23
C SER A 105 -0.71 -3.62 10.69
N ASP A 106 -0.34 -4.87 11.00
CA ASP A 106 -0.20 -5.36 12.37
C ASP A 106 1.21 -5.15 12.94
N GLY A 107 1.39 -5.40 14.23
CA GLY A 107 2.67 -5.24 14.93
C GLY A 107 3.49 -6.52 15.04
N LEU A 108 3.34 -7.46 14.11
CA LEU A 108 4.09 -8.71 14.16
C LEU A 108 5.55 -8.52 13.72
N ALA A 109 6.40 -9.44 14.12
CA ALA A 109 7.81 -9.39 13.77
C ALA A 109 8.03 -9.72 12.28
N LEU A 110 8.98 -9.03 11.63
CA LEU A 110 9.23 -9.16 10.18
C LEU A 110 9.47 -10.59 9.70
N HIS A 111 10.06 -11.47 10.54
CA HIS A 111 10.28 -12.86 10.17
C HIS A 111 8.97 -13.62 9.88
N TYR A 112 7.85 -13.20 10.49
CA TYR A 112 6.53 -13.76 10.20
C TYR A 112 6.11 -13.45 8.75
N TYR A 113 6.32 -12.21 8.28
CA TYR A 113 5.98 -11.84 6.90
C TYR A 113 6.90 -12.49 5.87
N GLU A 114 8.18 -12.70 6.22
CA GLU A 114 9.14 -13.41 5.39
C GLU A 114 8.77 -14.88 5.15
N SER A 115 7.98 -15.51 6.06
CA SER A 115 7.56 -16.91 5.92
C SER A 115 6.70 -17.17 4.69
N PHE A 116 5.93 -16.18 4.22
CA PHE A 116 5.07 -16.29 3.05
C PHE A 116 5.84 -16.30 1.71
N LYS A 117 7.13 -15.97 1.70
CA LYS A 117 8.00 -15.96 0.52
C LYS A 117 7.44 -15.15 -0.65
N THR A 118 6.65 -14.15 -0.37
CA THR A 118 5.97 -13.25 -1.30
C THR A 118 6.39 -11.81 -1.02
N PRO A 119 6.59 -10.96 -2.04
CA PRO A 119 6.86 -9.55 -1.84
C PRO A 119 5.85 -8.92 -0.89
N TYR A 120 6.31 -8.13 0.08
CA TYR A 120 5.39 -7.48 1.02
C TYR A 120 5.74 -6.02 1.31
N LEU A 121 4.69 -5.30 1.71
CA LEU A 121 4.69 -3.95 2.22
C LEU A 121 4.45 -4.00 3.73
N PHE A 122 5.21 -3.22 4.47
CA PHE A 122 5.11 -3.13 5.93
C PHE A 122 4.73 -1.71 6.36
N HIS A 123 3.69 -1.57 7.19
CA HIS A 123 3.32 -0.29 7.78
C HIS A 123 4.17 -0.02 9.02
N LEU A 124 4.95 1.06 8.98
CA LEU A 124 5.77 1.50 10.10
C LEU A 124 5.08 2.65 10.84
N ASP A 125 4.76 2.42 12.10
CA ASP A 125 4.11 3.37 12.99
C ASP A 125 4.71 3.33 14.41
N GLU A 126 4.06 4.00 15.37
CA GLU A 126 4.50 4.09 16.76
C GLU A 126 4.59 2.75 17.53
N ARG A 127 3.96 1.69 17.01
CA ARG A 127 4.02 0.33 17.61
C ARG A 127 5.34 -0.37 17.35
N HIS A 128 6.14 0.14 16.41
CA HIS A 128 7.35 -0.50 15.96
C HIS A 128 8.60 0.24 16.43
N ARG A 129 9.62 -0.53 16.80
CA ARG A 129 10.95 0.02 17.05
C ARG A 129 11.76 -0.02 15.76
N LEU A 130 12.52 1.04 15.51
CA LEU A 130 13.38 1.09 14.32
C LEU A 130 14.43 -0.04 14.30
N GLU A 131 14.88 -0.48 15.46
CA GLU A 131 15.85 -1.58 15.63
C GLU A 131 15.29 -2.93 15.18
N ASP A 132 13.96 -3.09 15.15
CA ASP A 132 13.30 -4.31 14.72
C ASP A 132 13.20 -4.42 13.19
N LEU A 133 13.43 -3.30 12.48
CA LEU A 133 13.55 -3.30 11.03
C LEU A 133 14.85 -4.03 10.63
N LYS A 134 14.70 -5.14 9.93
CA LYS A 134 15.81 -5.95 9.42
C LYS A 134 15.67 -6.12 7.91
N ALA A 135 16.79 -6.35 7.24
CA ALA A 135 16.74 -6.73 5.83
C ALA A 135 15.95 -8.03 5.69
N GLY A 136 14.94 -7.99 4.84
CA GLY A 136 14.16 -9.15 4.45
C GLY A 136 14.30 -9.41 2.95
N LYS A 137 14.33 -10.66 2.55
CA LYS A 137 14.40 -11.02 1.12
C LYS A 137 13.16 -10.54 0.36
N TYR A 138 12.02 -10.52 1.02
CA TYR A 138 10.71 -10.22 0.41
C TYR A 138 10.15 -8.85 0.79
N LEU A 139 10.75 -8.13 1.73
CA LEU A 139 10.39 -6.74 2.04
C LEU A 139 10.66 -5.85 0.81
N ARG A 140 9.63 -5.22 0.28
CA ARG A 140 9.73 -4.34 -0.90
C ARG A 140 9.42 -2.90 -0.59
N SER A 141 8.58 -2.64 0.40
CA SER A 141 8.14 -1.29 0.69
C SER A 141 7.92 -1.09 2.19
N ILE A 142 8.22 0.11 2.66
CA ILE A 142 7.82 0.60 3.98
C ILE A 142 6.84 1.74 3.77
N ASN A 143 5.67 1.62 4.39
CA ASN A 143 4.62 2.63 4.35
C ASN A 143 4.57 3.40 5.67
N PHE A 144 4.56 4.72 5.56
CA PHE A 144 4.34 5.64 6.67
C PHE A 144 2.94 6.21 6.60
N SER A 145 2.27 6.31 7.73
CA SER A 145 1.06 7.12 7.82
C SER A 145 1.44 8.60 7.91
N TYR A 146 0.78 9.45 7.12
CA TYR A 146 0.94 10.91 7.22
C TYR A 146 0.64 11.40 8.64
N SER A 147 -0.41 10.90 9.27
CA SER A 147 -0.79 11.28 10.63
C SER A 147 0.33 11.01 11.65
N TYR A 148 1.02 9.87 11.52
CA TYR A 148 2.17 9.53 12.38
C TYR A 148 3.34 10.50 12.17
N LEU A 149 3.74 10.75 10.92
CA LEU A 149 4.84 11.68 10.63
C LEU A 149 4.49 13.12 11.03
N HIS A 150 3.24 13.53 10.85
CA HIS A 150 2.74 14.82 11.28
C HIS A 150 2.77 14.97 12.82
N HIS A 151 2.39 13.92 13.55
CA HIS A 151 2.52 13.91 15.02
C HIS A 151 3.99 14.02 15.46
N LEU A 152 4.92 13.32 14.80
CA LEU A 152 6.36 13.46 15.06
C LEU A 152 6.86 14.89 14.76
N GLN A 153 6.37 15.53 13.72
CA GLN A 153 6.69 16.92 13.39
C GLN A 153 6.19 17.87 14.48
N GLN A 154 4.94 17.74 14.89
CA GLN A 154 4.35 18.59 15.94
C GLN A 154 5.05 18.44 17.30
N SER A 155 5.52 17.25 17.61
CA SER A 155 6.27 16.96 18.84
C SER A 155 7.76 17.30 18.76
N GLY A 156 8.25 17.79 17.61
CA GLY A 156 9.67 18.10 17.39
C GLY A 156 10.58 16.88 17.26
N LYS A 157 10.03 15.68 17.12
CA LYS A 157 10.77 14.39 17.08
C LYS A 157 11.05 13.90 15.67
N LEU A 158 10.52 14.52 14.62
CA LEU A 158 10.66 14.05 13.24
C LEU A 158 12.13 13.91 12.83
N GLY A 159 12.98 14.92 13.13
CA GLY A 159 14.40 14.87 12.77
C GLY A 159 15.16 13.70 13.41
N GLU A 160 14.89 13.41 14.68
CA GLU A 160 15.46 12.26 15.39
C GLU A 160 15.00 10.94 14.77
N PHE A 161 13.70 10.81 14.51
CA PHE A 161 13.12 9.64 13.83
C PHE A 161 13.76 9.41 12.47
N VAL A 162 13.86 10.44 11.62
CA VAL A 162 14.49 10.36 10.29
C VAL A 162 15.94 9.91 10.39
N GLY A 163 16.71 10.51 11.30
CA GLY A 163 18.11 10.11 11.53
C GLY A 163 18.25 8.65 11.94
N GLY A 164 17.39 8.18 12.87
CA GLY A 164 17.33 6.78 13.29
C GLY A 164 16.95 5.84 12.15
N PHE A 165 15.90 6.18 11.40
CA PHE A 165 15.42 5.40 10.26
C PHE A 165 16.48 5.26 9.16
N LEU A 166 17.11 6.36 8.74
CA LEU A 166 18.17 6.33 7.73
C LEU A 166 19.40 5.52 8.19
N LYS A 167 19.76 5.61 9.47
CA LYS A 167 20.81 4.79 10.06
C LYS A 167 20.45 3.30 10.01
N GLN A 168 19.19 2.96 10.30
CA GLN A 168 18.72 1.58 10.24
C GLN A 168 18.71 1.07 8.80
N LEU A 169 18.21 1.84 7.83
CA LEU A 169 18.26 1.49 6.41
C LEU A 169 19.68 1.17 5.93
N LYS A 170 20.67 1.97 6.35
CA LYS A 170 22.08 1.71 6.00
C LYS A 170 22.64 0.42 6.58
N ARG A 171 22.06 -0.07 7.70
CA ARG A 171 22.44 -1.36 8.31
C ARG A 171 21.78 -2.56 7.65
N MET A 172 20.71 -2.33 6.90
CA MET A 172 20.01 -3.37 6.14
C MET A 172 20.79 -3.65 4.86
N GLU A 173 21.87 -4.46 4.93
CA GLU A 173 22.69 -4.85 3.79
C GLU A 173 22.24 -6.20 3.21
N PRO A 174 22.32 -6.37 1.87
CA PRO A 174 22.44 -5.35 0.85
C PRO A 174 21.19 -4.49 0.76
N PRO A 175 21.29 -3.22 0.38
CA PRO A 175 20.10 -2.39 0.23
C PRO A 175 19.26 -2.97 -0.90
N LEU A 176 18.21 -3.66 -0.53
CA LEU A 176 17.14 -3.99 -1.46
C LEU A 176 16.66 -2.65 -2.03
N LYS A 177 16.27 -2.64 -3.28
CA LYS A 177 15.62 -1.49 -3.92
C LYS A 177 14.23 -1.32 -3.28
N MET A 178 14.24 -0.81 -2.05
CA MET A 178 13.06 -0.68 -1.22
C MET A 178 12.37 0.64 -1.53
N GLU A 179 11.06 0.59 -1.70
CA GLU A 179 10.23 1.77 -1.94
C GLU A 179 9.74 2.34 -0.60
N LEU A 180 9.73 3.66 -0.50
CA LEU A 180 9.06 4.36 0.59
C LEU A 180 7.69 4.80 0.12
N MET A 181 6.69 4.54 0.94
CA MET A 181 5.30 4.92 0.69
C MET A 181 4.80 5.87 1.78
N LEU A 182 3.84 6.72 1.42
CA LEU A 182 3.15 7.61 2.33
C LEU A 182 1.65 7.43 2.18
N SER A 183 0.97 6.98 3.23
CA SER A 183 -0.49 6.92 3.27
C SER A 183 -1.06 8.24 3.75
N MET A 184 -1.93 8.84 2.95
CA MET A 184 -2.57 10.12 3.19
C MET A 184 -4.08 10.02 3.02
N ASP A 185 -4.83 10.91 3.65
CA ASP A 185 -6.22 11.14 3.30
C ASP A 185 -6.32 12.22 2.19
N TRP A 186 -7.44 12.25 1.48
CA TRP A 186 -7.70 13.18 0.37
C TRP A 186 -7.53 14.65 0.72
N ASN A 187 -7.83 15.02 1.99
CA ASN A 187 -7.72 16.38 2.48
C ASN A 187 -6.40 16.67 3.22
N ASP A 188 -5.51 15.69 3.32
CA ASP A 188 -4.21 15.94 3.94
C ASP A 188 -3.37 16.87 3.07
N ASP A 189 -2.74 17.83 3.72
CA ASP A 189 -1.79 18.78 3.11
C ASP A 189 -0.41 18.53 3.71
N PRO A 190 0.48 17.81 3.00
CA PRO A 190 1.78 17.46 3.54
C PRO A 190 2.64 18.70 3.75
N PHE A 191 3.23 18.80 4.92
CA PHE A 191 4.14 19.88 5.25
C PHE A 191 5.43 19.80 4.42
N PHE A 192 5.90 20.97 3.98
CA PHE A 192 7.00 21.08 3.01
C PHE A 192 8.27 20.31 3.42
N SER A 193 8.66 20.34 4.72
CA SER A 193 9.85 19.64 5.19
C SER A 193 9.77 18.11 5.08
N LEU A 194 8.58 17.52 4.96
CA LEU A 194 8.43 16.07 4.83
C LEU A 194 9.18 15.54 3.59
N PHE A 195 9.03 16.22 2.46
CA PHE A 195 9.67 15.84 1.20
C PHE A 195 11.17 16.20 1.15
N HIS A 196 11.67 16.98 2.08
CA HIS A 196 13.10 17.17 2.27
C HIS A 196 13.75 15.99 2.98
N TYR A 197 13.00 15.33 3.85
CA TYR A 197 13.50 14.18 4.60
C TYR A 197 13.33 12.86 3.84
N PHE A 198 12.24 12.71 3.09
CA PHE A 198 11.87 11.47 2.43
C PHE A 198 11.55 11.69 0.95
N GLN A 199 12.10 10.82 0.12
CA GLN A 199 11.68 10.68 -1.26
C GLN A 199 10.71 9.51 -1.34
N PHE A 200 9.40 9.80 -1.34
CA PHE A 200 8.38 8.78 -1.47
C PHE A 200 8.23 8.33 -2.92
N ASN A 201 8.25 7.01 -3.12
CA ASN A 201 8.05 6.38 -4.42
C ASN A 201 6.57 6.23 -4.75
N VAL A 202 5.73 6.11 -3.71
CA VAL A 202 4.29 5.91 -3.81
C VAL A 202 3.57 6.76 -2.75
N ILE A 203 2.47 7.38 -3.15
CA ILE A 203 1.53 8.02 -2.23
C ILE A 203 0.22 7.24 -2.30
N SER A 204 -0.29 6.75 -1.17
CA SER A 204 -1.53 6.01 -1.14
C SER A 204 -2.69 6.84 -0.58
N PHE A 205 -3.89 6.64 -1.16
CA PHE A 205 -5.12 7.30 -0.76
C PHE A 205 -6.24 6.26 -0.58
N PRO A 206 -7.01 6.32 0.52
CA PRO A 206 -8.09 5.36 0.77
C PRO A 206 -9.36 5.70 -0.02
N LEU A 207 -10.07 4.67 -0.47
CA LEU A 207 -11.49 4.82 -0.77
C LEU A 207 -12.24 4.94 0.56
N ASN A 208 -12.85 6.08 0.80
CA ASN A 208 -13.59 6.37 2.03
C ASN A 208 -14.78 7.30 1.75
N GLN A 209 -15.48 7.68 2.80
CA GLN A 209 -16.67 8.55 2.72
C GLN A 209 -16.43 9.90 2.01
N LYS A 210 -15.19 10.34 1.84
CA LYS A 210 -14.85 11.58 1.13
C LYS A 210 -14.98 11.46 -0.39
N VAL A 211 -14.98 10.24 -0.91
CA VAL A 211 -15.09 9.93 -2.34
C VAL A 211 -16.27 8.99 -2.64
N GLU A 212 -17.15 8.80 -1.66
CA GLU A 212 -18.37 7.99 -1.79
C GLU A 212 -19.63 8.83 -1.58
N LEU A 213 -20.65 8.59 -2.38
CA LEU A 213 -21.99 9.14 -2.20
C LEU A 213 -22.73 8.46 -1.04
N SER A 214 -22.48 7.18 -0.87
CA SER A 214 -22.97 6.33 0.21
C SER A 214 -22.08 5.10 0.33
N TYR A 215 -22.31 4.25 1.34
CA TYR A 215 -21.50 3.04 1.52
C TYR A 215 -21.34 2.23 0.23
N ARG A 216 -20.09 2.08 -0.21
CA ARG A 216 -19.67 1.36 -1.44
C ARG A 216 -20.29 1.90 -2.74
N ASN A 217 -20.63 3.15 -2.77
CA ASN A 217 -21.13 3.85 -3.96
C ASN A 217 -20.21 5.04 -4.25
N ILE A 218 -19.24 4.83 -5.12
CA ILE A 218 -18.20 5.82 -5.46
C ILE A 218 -18.80 6.98 -6.23
N ASP A 219 -18.47 8.19 -5.81
CA ASP A 219 -18.60 9.39 -6.62
C ASP A 219 -17.40 9.48 -7.58
N TYR A 220 -17.57 8.93 -8.79
CA TYR A 220 -16.51 8.86 -9.77
C TYR A 220 -16.00 10.23 -10.23
N GLU A 221 -16.85 11.24 -10.30
CA GLU A 221 -16.42 12.59 -10.69
C GLU A 221 -15.59 13.25 -9.59
N LEU A 222 -16.00 13.07 -8.36
CA LEU A 222 -15.25 13.56 -7.20
C LEU A 222 -13.91 12.84 -7.07
N LEU A 223 -13.90 11.51 -7.19
CA LEU A 223 -12.66 10.72 -7.17
C LEU A 223 -11.69 11.13 -8.26
N LYS A 224 -12.17 11.29 -9.52
CA LYS A 224 -11.36 11.81 -10.63
C LYS A 224 -10.78 13.19 -10.35
N LYS A 225 -11.58 14.08 -9.74
CA LYS A 225 -11.14 15.42 -9.36
C LYS A 225 -10.01 15.37 -8.34
N TYR A 226 -10.16 14.56 -7.29
CA TYR A 226 -9.11 14.37 -6.26
C TYR A 226 -7.83 13.79 -6.85
N VAL A 227 -7.94 12.72 -7.64
CA VAL A 227 -6.79 12.07 -8.27
C VAL A 227 -6.04 13.05 -9.18
N LYS A 228 -6.76 13.76 -10.07
CA LYS A 228 -6.15 14.77 -10.98
C LYS A 228 -5.49 15.92 -10.21
N GLY A 229 -6.01 16.29 -9.06
CA GLY A 229 -5.40 17.30 -8.20
C GLY A 229 -4.15 16.83 -7.46
N LYS A 230 -3.84 15.53 -7.50
CA LYS A 230 -2.65 14.93 -6.89
C LYS A 230 -1.60 14.48 -7.93
N LEU A 231 -1.97 14.37 -9.22
CA LEU A 231 -1.06 14.13 -10.34
C LEU A 231 -0.38 15.42 -10.81
#